data_88ee26ba1263e2686873973bd0af9388
#
_entry.id   88ee26ba1263e2686873973bd0af9388
#
_cell.length_a   1.000
_cell.length_b   1.000
_cell.length_c   1.000
_cell.angle_alpha   90.00
_cell.angle_beta   90.00
_cell.angle_gamma   90.00
#
_symmetry.space_group_name_H-M   'P 1'
#
loop_
_entity.id
_entity.type
_entity.pdbx_description
1 polymer ?
#
loop_
_entity_poly.entity_id
_entity_poly.type
_entity_poly.pdbx_seq_one_letter_code
_entity_poly.pdbx_strand_id
1 'polypeptide(L)'
;MPGDSTLVVTTRSGVRPLGVRGEPLHNTAPQLRRVVRRRLGDAAADLLADPQPHEDGKAIDWHAGWPGAVRPVTDLDPTQRKEVLEGIERTLAEIRRLGDALAAAGPREDMGVVGLSLKLAARAPSPAFIFLVGERPVIVAWGYETEAANTLLPLSLPR
;
A
#
# COMPACT_ATOMS: atom_id res chain seq x y z
N MET A 1 -1.69 10.63 -16.40
CA MET A 1 -3.06 11.08 -16.78
C MET A 1 -4.04 10.60 -15.75
N PRO A 2 -4.87 11.52 -15.23
CA PRO A 2 -5.84 11.10 -14.22
C PRO A 2 -6.77 10.00 -14.69
N GLY A 3 -7.11 9.99 -15.97
CA GLY A 3 -7.99 8.97 -16.51
C GLY A 3 -7.39 7.59 -16.62
N ASP A 4 -6.08 7.48 -16.37
CA ASP A 4 -5.39 6.19 -16.49
C ASP A 4 -5.29 5.43 -15.17
N SER A 5 -5.75 6.03 -14.07
CA SER A 5 -5.72 5.34 -12.79
C SER A 5 -6.86 4.33 -12.69
N THR A 6 -6.65 3.31 -11.89
CA THR A 6 -7.61 2.23 -11.70
C THR A 6 -8.00 2.14 -10.24
N LEU A 7 -9.31 2.13 -9.96
CA LEU A 7 -9.79 1.83 -8.62
C LEU A 7 -9.60 0.33 -8.37
N VAL A 8 -8.79 0.00 -7.37
CA VAL A 8 -8.52 -1.39 -7.04
C VAL A 8 -9.59 -1.95 -6.11
N VAL A 9 -9.81 -1.27 -4.99
CA VAL A 9 -10.75 -1.72 -3.98
C VAL A 9 -11.05 -0.56 -3.04
N THR A 10 -12.18 -0.63 -2.36
CA THR A 10 -12.54 0.31 -1.31
C THR A 10 -12.48 -0.41 0.04
N THR A 11 -11.89 0.23 1.04
CA THR A 11 -11.81 -0.33 2.39
C THR A 11 -12.51 0.59 3.37
N ARG A 12 -12.91 0.03 4.50
CA ARG A 12 -13.48 0.83 5.59
C ARG A 12 -12.39 1.54 6.34
N SER A 13 -12.62 2.80 6.69
CA SER A 13 -11.66 3.58 7.44
C SER A 13 -11.84 3.46 8.96
N GLY A 14 -12.85 2.73 9.42
CA GLY A 14 -13.08 2.52 10.85
C GLY A 14 -12.09 1.57 11.50
N VAL A 15 -11.20 0.97 10.71
CA VAL A 15 -10.16 0.09 11.19
C VAL A 15 -9.02 0.95 11.72
N ARG A 16 -8.32 0.43 12.72
CA ARG A 16 -7.24 1.17 13.35
C ARG A 16 -6.08 1.44 12.38
N PRO A 17 -5.78 2.69 12.06
CA PRO A 17 -4.66 3.00 11.20
C PRO A 17 -3.34 2.94 11.97
N LEU A 18 -2.27 2.58 11.25
CA LEU A 18 -0.92 2.72 11.76
C LEU A 18 -0.43 4.14 11.50
N GLY A 19 0.52 4.59 12.30
CA GLY A 19 1.05 5.92 12.09
C GLY A 19 2.22 6.23 13.00
N VAL A 20 2.81 7.39 12.78
CA VAL A 20 3.93 7.90 13.55
C VAL A 20 3.55 9.31 14.02
N ARG A 21 3.83 9.63 15.26
CA ARG A 21 3.47 10.91 15.88
C ARG A 21 1.95 11.17 15.83
N GLY A 22 1.16 10.12 15.91
CA GLY A 22 -0.30 10.27 15.86
C GLY A 22 -0.85 10.56 14.48
N GLU A 23 -0.02 10.63 13.43
CA GLU A 23 -0.44 10.88 12.07
C GLU A 23 -0.63 9.57 11.33
N PRO A 24 -1.85 9.25 10.87
CA PRO A 24 -2.07 8.02 10.11
C PRO A 24 -1.24 7.99 8.83
N LEU A 25 -0.73 6.80 8.48
CA LEU A 25 0.11 6.67 7.29
C LEU A 25 -0.59 7.12 6.02
N HIS A 26 -1.89 6.85 5.89
CA HIS A 26 -2.58 7.23 4.66
C HIS A 26 -2.63 8.75 4.44
N ASN A 27 -2.49 9.55 5.49
CA ASN A 27 -2.43 11.01 5.36
C ASN A 27 -1.10 11.47 4.77
N THR A 28 -0.05 10.65 4.91
CA THR A 28 1.28 10.99 4.42
C THR A 28 1.64 10.16 3.18
N ALA A 29 0.70 9.41 2.64
CA ALA A 29 0.97 8.52 1.51
C ALA A 29 1.65 9.20 0.32
N PRO A 30 1.22 10.40 -0.12
CA PRO A 30 1.91 11.04 -1.25
C PRO A 30 3.39 11.27 -0.97
N GLN A 31 3.73 11.68 0.24
CA GLN A 31 5.12 11.91 0.61
C GLN A 31 5.90 10.58 0.63
N LEU A 32 5.33 9.54 1.24
CA LEU A 32 6.00 8.25 1.33
C LEU A 32 6.25 7.66 -0.05
N ARG A 33 5.25 7.69 -0.91
CA ARG A 33 5.37 7.17 -2.26
C ARG A 33 6.39 7.96 -3.09
N ARG A 34 6.45 9.28 -2.89
CA ARG A 34 7.44 10.12 -3.58
C ARG A 34 8.86 9.77 -3.17
N VAL A 35 9.08 9.55 -1.88
CA VAL A 35 10.41 9.17 -1.38
C VAL A 35 10.82 7.81 -1.93
N VAL A 36 9.91 6.83 -1.91
CA VAL A 36 10.20 5.51 -2.46
C VAL A 36 10.51 5.60 -3.95
N ARG A 37 9.74 6.38 -4.69
CA ARG A 37 9.96 6.54 -6.14
C ARG A 37 11.33 7.14 -6.44
N ARG A 38 11.71 8.15 -5.67
CA ARG A 38 13.00 8.82 -5.87
C ARG A 38 14.17 7.91 -5.54
N ARG A 39 14.04 7.11 -4.49
CA ARG A 39 15.15 6.31 -3.98
C ARG A 39 15.21 4.91 -4.55
N LEU A 40 14.07 4.29 -4.84
CA LEU A 40 14.01 2.89 -5.26
C LEU A 40 13.40 2.70 -6.65
N GLY A 41 12.77 3.74 -7.20
CA GLY A 41 12.22 3.69 -8.55
C GLY A 41 10.70 3.53 -8.58
N ASP A 42 10.16 3.58 -9.80
CA ASP A 42 8.72 3.57 -10.00
C ASP A 42 8.06 2.28 -9.57
N ALA A 43 8.69 1.15 -9.87
CA ALA A 43 8.07 -0.14 -9.56
C ALA A 43 7.86 -0.32 -8.07
N ALA A 44 8.82 0.12 -7.25
CA ALA A 44 8.68 0.03 -5.80
C ALA A 44 7.59 0.96 -5.28
N ALA A 45 7.54 2.19 -5.79
CA ALA A 45 6.52 3.15 -5.36
C ALA A 45 5.13 2.69 -5.77
N ASP A 46 5.01 2.13 -6.97
CA ASP A 46 3.71 1.71 -7.50
C ASP A 46 3.16 0.49 -6.77
N LEU A 47 4.00 -0.24 -6.05
CA LEU A 47 3.53 -1.36 -5.23
C LEU A 47 2.58 -0.89 -4.13
N LEU A 48 2.74 0.34 -3.64
CA LEU A 48 1.88 0.90 -2.60
C LEU A 48 0.74 1.67 -3.26
N ALA A 49 -0.48 1.18 -3.12
CA ALA A 49 -1.65 1.82 -3.71
C ALA A 49 -1.85 3.23 -3.16
N ASP A 50 -2.44 4.10 -3.96
CA ASP A 50 -2.74 5.48 -3.56
C ASP A 50 -4.07 5.54 -2.83
N PRO A 51 -4.10 5.96 -1.56
CA PRO A 51 -5.35 6.06 -0.82
C PRO A 51 -6.07 7.38 -1.10
N GLN A 52 -7.36 7.28 -1.39
CA GLN A 52 -8.24 8.43 -1.62
C GLN A 52 -9.40 8.33 -0.64
N PRO A 53 -9.31 8.99 0.53
CA PRO A 53 -10.39 8.92 1.51
C PRO A 53 -11.68 9.54 1.00
N HIS A 54 -12.81 8.94 1.36
CA HIS A 54 -14.11 9.52 1.07
C HIS A 54 -14.33 10.75 1.93
N GLU A 55 -15.18 11.66 1.46
CA GLU A 55 -15.45 12.90 2.19
C GLU A 55 -16.05 12.66 3.56
N ASP A 56 -16.85 11.60 3.70
CA ASP A 56 -17.48 11.28 4.99
C ASP A 56 -16.52 10.60 5.96
N GLY A 57 -15.29 10.29 5.53
CA GLY A 57 -14.29 9.64 6.37
C GLY A 57 -14.58 8.19 6.68
N LYS A 58 -15.55 7.56 6.03
CA LYS A 58 -15.95 6.19 6.36
C LYS A 58 -15.31 5.13 5.48
N ALA A 59 -14.68 5.54 4.39
CA ALA A 59 -14.06 4.60 3.47
C ALA A 59 -12.88 5.23 2.77
N ILE A 60 -12.03 4.39 2.22
CA ILE A 60 -10.87 4.81 1.43
C ILE A 60 -10.89 4.02 0.14
N ASP A 61 -10.79 4.74 -0.99
CA ASP A 61 -10.62 4.13 -2.29
C ASP A 61 -9.12 4.00 -2.56
N TRP A 62 -8.68 2.80 -2.91
CA TRP A 62 -7.27 2.54 -3.20
C TRP A 62 -7.09 2.44 -4.71
N HIS A 63 -6.19 3.24 -5.24
CA HIS A 63 -5.96 3.36 -6.68
C HIS A 63 -4.57 2.92 -7.08
N ALA A 64 -4.49 2.31 -8.27
CA ALA A 64 -3.23 2.12 -8.96
C ALA A 64 -3.10 3.22 -10.01
N GLY A 65 -1.88 3.69 -10.25
CA GLY A 65 -1.64 4.79 -11.17
C GLY A 65 -1.53 4.40 -12.63
N TRP A 66 -2.06 3.23 -13.03
CA TRP A 66 -2.04 2.75 -14.40
C TRP A 66 -3.32 1.96 -14.69
N PRO A 67 -3.70 1.83 -15.97
CA PRO A 67 -4.91 1.08 -16.31
C PRO A 67 -4.67 -0.42 -16.33
N GLY A 68 -5.72 -1.18 -16.13
CA GLY A 68 -5.67 -2.63 -16.22
C GLY A 68 -6.81 -3.30 -15.50
N ALA A 69 -6.97 -4.59 -15.79
CA ALA A 69 -7.97 -5.40 -15.09
C ALA A 69 -7.46 -5.72 -13.68
N VAL A 70 -8.36 -5.66 -12.71
CA VAL A 70 -8.04 -5.91 -11.31
C VAL A 70 -8.33 -7.37 -10.99
N ARG A 71 -7.35 -8.07 -10.41
CA ARG A 71 -7.50 -9.44 -9.98
C ARG A 71 -6.88 -9.62 -8.59
N PRO A 72 -7.52 -10.34 -7.66
CA PRO A 72 -6.86 -10.70 -6.41
C PRO A 72 -5.68 -11.63 -6.68
N VAL A 73 -4.61 -11.47 -5.92
CA VAL A 73 -3.45 -12.38 -6.08
C VAL A 73 -3.84 -13.83 -5.79
N THR A 74 -4.86 -14.02 -4.97
CA THR A 74 -5.35 -15.35 -4.62
C THR A 74 -6.02 -16.07 -5.78
N ASP A 75 -6.35 -15.35 -6.87
CA ASP A 75 -6.91 -15.96 -8.07
C ASP A 75 -5.85 -16.57 -8.99
N LEU A 76 -4.58 -16.29 -8.74
CA LEU A 76 -3.50 -16.86 -9.56
C LEU A 76 -3.29 -18.33 -9.20
N ASP A 77 -2.76 -19.11 -10.17
CA ASP A 77 -2.36 -20.47 -9.83
C ASP A 77 -1.23 -20.45 -8.80
N PRO A 78 -1.00 -21.57 -8.09
CA PRO A 78 -0.02 -21.57 -6.99
C PRO A 78 1.39 -21.16 -7.40
N THR A 79 1.83 -21.51 -8.59
CA THR A 79 3.18 -21.19 -9.06
C THR A 79 3.30 -19.69 -9.33
N GLN A 80 2.35 -19.13 -10.06
CA GLN A 80 2.36 -17.70 -10.36
C GLN A 80 2.22 -16.87 -9.08
N ARG A 81 1.33 -17.29 -8.18
CA ARG A 81 1.13 -16.60 -6.92
C ARG A 81 2.42 -16.56 -6.10
N LYS A 82 3.12 -17.69 -6.03
CA LYS A 82 4.38 -17.75 -5.29
C LYS A 82 5.40 -16.77 -5.85
N GLU A 83 5.54 -16.73 -7.18
CA GLU A 83 6.50 -15.82 -7.82
C GLU A 83 6.15 -14.37 -7.53
N VAL A 84 4.87 -14.01 -7.61
CA VAL A 84 4.44 -12.64 -7.32
C VAL A 84 4.71 -12.28 -5.87
N LEU A 85 4.36 -13.17 -4.94
CA LEU A 85 4.55 -12.89 -3.51
C LEU A 85 6.02 -12.77 -3.15
N GLU A 86 6.89 -13.59 -3.75
CA GLU A 86 8.33 -13.49 -3.52
C GLU A 86 8.89 -12.17 -4.05
N GLY A 87 8.42 -11.74 -5.22
CA GLY A 87 8.81 -10.44 -5.78
C GLY A 87 8.39 -9.28 -4.90
N ILE A 88 7.17 -9.36 -4.38
CA ILE A 88 6.66 -8.34 -3.47
C ILE A 88 7.51 -8.30 -2.20
N GLU A 89 7.84 -9.45 -1.63
CA GLU A 89 8.66 -9.47 -0.40
C GLU A 89 10.04 -8.86 -0.63
N ARG A 90 10.64 -9.12 -1.79
CA ARG A 90 11.94 -8.50 -2.10
C ARG A 90 11.82 -6.98 -2.13
N THR A 91 10.76 -6.46 -2.74
CA THR A 91 10.55 -5.01 -2.80
C THR A 91 10.26 -4.44 -1.41
N LEU A 92 9.43 -5.10 -0.63
CA LEU A 92 9.14 -4.65 0.73
C LEU A 92 10.40 -4.63 1.59
N ALA A 93 11.28 -5.61 1.41
CA ALA A 93 12.55 -5.63 2.13
C ALA A 93 13.41 -4.41 1.77
N GLU A 94 13.41 -4.01 0.49
CA GLU A 94 14.13 -2.80 0.07
C GLU A 94 13.53 -1.55 0.70
N ILE A 95 12.20 -1.47 0.76
CA ILE A 95 11.54 -0.33 1.38
C ILE A 95 11.86 -0.29 2.88
N ARG A 96 11.87 -1.44 3.55
CA ARG A 96 12.24 -1.49 4.97
C ARG A 96 13.68 -1.03 5.20
N ARG A 97 14.60 -1.44 4.32
CA ARG A 97 16.01 -1.00 4.44
C ARG A 97 16.13 0.51 4.23
N LEU A 98 15.39 1.05 3.27
CA LEU A 98 15.33 2.49 3.08
C LEU A 98 14.78 3.16 4.35
N GLY A 99 13.72 2.59 4.92
CA GLY A 99 13.14 3.10 6.16
C GLY A 99 14.16 3.11 7.29
N ASP A 100 14.93 2.04 7.44
CA ASP A 100 15.98 1.98 8.48
C ASP A 100 17.02 3.06 8.27
N ALA A 101 17.46 3.26 7.03
CA ALA A 101 18.47 4.26 6.74
C ALA A 101 17.98 5.68 7.06
N LEU A 102 16.72 5.98 6.70
CA LEU A 102 16.17 7.30 6.98
C LEU A 102 15.85 7.49 8.45
N ALA A 103 15.40 6.43 9.13
CA ALA A 103 15.07 6.50 10.55
C ALA A 103 16.32 6.79 11.40
N ALA A 104 17.50 6.53 10.88
CA ALA A 104 18.75 6.84 11.59
C ALA A 104 18.91 8.33 11.89
N ALA A 105 18.18 9.20 11.18
CA ALA A 105 18.19 10.64 11.46
C ALA A 105 17.51 10.98 12.79
N GLY A 106 16.72 10.04 13.33
CA GLY A 106 16.08 10.22 14.61
C GLY A 106 14.61 10.62 14.49
N PRO A 107 13.81 10.35 15.55
CA PRO A 107 12.36 10.56 15.50
C PRO A 107 11.94 12.03 15.50
N ARG A 108 12.86 12.96 15.76
CA ARG A 108 12.57 14.39 15.74
C ARG A 108 12.79 15.02 14.38
N GLU A 109 13.53 14.33 13.49
CA GLU A 109 13.80 14.84 12.16
C GLU A 109 12.71 14.36 11.21
N ASP A 110 12.36 15.19 10.22
CA ASP A 110 11.30 14.85 9.28
C ASP A 110 11.62 13.57 8.52
N MET A 111 12.87 13.42 8.08
CA MET A 111 13.24 12.20 7.35
C MET A 111 13.29 10.99 8.26
N GLY A 112 13.56 11.19 9.56
CA GLY A 112 13.46 10.09 10.53
C GLY A 112 12.04 9.59 10.66
N VAL A 113 11.07 10.50 10.69
CA VAL A 113 9.66 10.14 10.74
C VAL A 113 9.23 9.43 9.46
N VAL A 114 9.70 9.89 8.31
CA VAL A 114 9.45 9.22 7.03
C VAL A 114 9.98 7.80 7.08
N GLY A 115 11.20 7.61 7.61
CA GLY A 115 11.80 6.28 7.72
C GLY A 115 10.96 5.34 8.58
N LEU A 116 10.52 5.80 9.75
CA LEU A 116 9.67 4.99 10.61
C LEU A 116 8.34 4.66 9.94
N SER A 117 7.77 5.61 9.22
CA SER A 117 6.52 5.40 8.48
C SER A 117 6.69 4.36 7.38
N LEU A 118 7.82 4.40 6.66
CA LEU A 118 8.09 3.41 5.62
C LEU A 118 8.22 2.01 6.19
N LYS A 119 8.83 1.87 7.37
CA LYS A 119 8.94 0.56 8.01
C LYS A 119 7.56 0.00 8.33
N LEU A 120 6.65 0.84 8.79
CA LEU A 120 5.28 0.40 9.05
C LEU A 120 4.55 0.08 7.76
N ALA A 121 4.73 0.89 6.73
CA ALA A 121 4.06 0.69 5.45
C ALA A 121 4.53 -0.59 4.76
N ALA A 122 5.78 -0.98 4.99
CA ALA A 122 6.38 -2.14 4.32
C ALA A 122 6.22 -3.43 5.12
N ARG A 123 5.28 -3.49 6.05
CA ARG A 123 4.96 -4.73 6.75
C ARG A 123 4.33 -5.70 5.75
N ALA A 124 4.69 -6.98 5.90
CA ALA A 124 4.17 -8.01 5.01
C ALA A 124 2.64 -8.11 5.13
N PRO A 125 1.90 -7.89 4.04
CA PRO A 125 0.44 -7.93 4.11
C PRO A 125 -0.07 -9.36 3.97
N SER A 126 -1.31 -9.57 4.40
CA SER A 126 -2.02 -10.78 4.04
C SER A 126 -2.25 -10.77 2.52
N PRO A 127 -2.24 -11.95 1.86
CA PRO A 127 -2.56 -12.00 0.43
C PRO A 127 -3.91 -11.39 0.07
N ALA A 128 -4.83 -11.31 1.03
CA ALA A 128 -6.14 -10.69 0.80
C ALA A 128 -6.03 -9.21 0.43
N PHE A 129 -4.90 -8.56 0.75
CA PHE A 129 -4.70 -7.15 0.46
C PHE A 129 -3.80 -6.92 -0.75
N ILE A 130 -3.48 -7.95 -1.50
CA ILE A 130 -2.63 -7.87 -2.68
C ILE A 130 -3.45 -8.15 -3.93
N PHE A 131 -3.35 -7.24 -4.90
CA PHE A 131 -4.06 -7.35 -6.17
C PHE A 131 -3.09 -7.17 -7.31
N LEU A 132 -3.50 -7.61 -8.49
CA LEU A 132 -2.81 -7.29 -9.73
C LEU A 132 -3.69 -6.35 -10.52
N VAL A 133 -3.09 -5.31 -11.09
CA VAL A 133 -3.74 -4.43 -12.04
C VAL A 133 -2.99 -4.64 -13.35
N GLY A 134 -3.66 -5.28 -14.31
CA GLY A 134 -2.94 -5.85 -15.42
C GLY A 134 -2.04 -6.96 -14.88
N GLU A 135 -0.75 -6.83 -15.09
CA GLU A 135 0.21 -7.82 -14.60
C GLU A 135 1.10 -7.26 -13.49
N ARG A 136 0.80 -6.09 -12.97
CA ARG A 136 1.62 -5.44 -11.94
C ARG A 136 0.94 -5.52 -10.58
N PRO A 137 1.71 -5.91 -9.54
CA PRO A 137 1.14 -6.05 -8.21
C PRO A 137 0.92 -4.71 -7.51
N VAL A 138 -0.06 -4.67 -6.64
CA VAL A 138 -0.34 -3.51 -5.81
C VAL A 138 -0.86 -3.99 -4.46
N ILE A 139 -0.43 -3.30 -3.39
CA ILE A 139 -0.86 -3.59 -2.03
C ILE A 139 -1.81 -2.49 -1.59
N VAL A 140 -2.98 -2.88 -1.08
CA VAL A 140 -3.94 -1.94 -0.52
C VAL A 140 -3.92 -2.03 1.00
N ALA A 141 -4.51 -1.05 1.67
CA ALA A 141 -4.62 -1.00 3.13
C ALA A 141 -3.27 -1.08 3.85
N TRP A 142 -2.22 -0.64 3.21
CA TRP A 142 -0.86 -0.78 3.74
C TRP A 142 -0.58 0.12 4.95
N GLY A 143 -1.43 0.97 5.35
CA GLY A 143 -1.27 1.81 6.55
C GLY A 143 -2.16 1.37 7.71
N TYR A 144 -2.62 0.12 7.70
CA TYR A 144 -3.57 -0.38 8.68
C TYR A 144 -3.11 -1.69 9.29
N GLU A 145 -3.74 -2.07 10.39
CA GLU A 145 -3.47 -3.37 10.99
C GLU A 145 -3.98 -4.47 10.07
N THR A 146 -3.16 -5.52 9.93
CA THR A 146 -3.42 -6.55 8.92
C THR A 146 -4.48 -7.57 9.32
N GLU A 147 -4.79 -7.70 10.61
CA GLU A 147 -5.87 -8.58 11.03
C GLU A 147 -7.25 -8.02 10.76
N ALA A 148 -7.33 -6.85 10.18
CA ALA A 148 -8.59 -6.23 9.82
C ALA A 148 -9.09 -6.73 8.47
N ALA A 149 -9.24 -8.05 8.33
CA ALA A 149 -9.68 -8.66 7.08
C ALA A 149 -11.05 -8.16 6.65
N ASN A 150 -11.88 -7.76 7.60
CA ASN A 150 -13.22 -7.24 7.31
C ASN A 150 -13.21 -5.83 6.75
N THR A 151 -12.01 -5.24 6.61
CA THR A 151 -11.86 -3.91 6.04
C THR A 151 -12.30 -3.85 4.59
N LEU A 152 -12.09 -4.93 3.84
CA LEU A 152 -12.36 -4.95 2.41
C LEU A 152 -13.85 -4.92 2.12
N LEU A 153 -14.24 -4.02 1.21
CA LEU A 153 -15.60 -3.93 0.73
C LEU A 153 -15.63 -4.44 -0.70
N PRO A 154 -16.35 -5.55 -0.96
CA PRO A 154 -16.40 -6.10 -2.32
C PRO A 154 -17.01 -5.11 -3.29
N LEU A 155 -16.33 -4.84 -4.39
CA LEU A 155 -16.82 -3.90 -5.39
C LEU A 155 -17.95 -4.48 -6.21
N SER A 156 -17.92 -5.77 -6.44
CA SER A 156 -18.80 -6.42 -7.40
C SER A 156 -20.02 -7.09 -6.76
N LEU A 157 -20.10 -7.10 -5.45
CA LEU A 157 -21.19 -7.80 -4.77
C LEU A 157 -22.25 -6.81 -4.27
N PRO A 158 -23.49 -7.02 -4.61
CA PRO A 158 -24.57 -6.22 -4.01
C PRO A 158 -24.68 -6.53 -2.53
N ARG A 159 -25.11 -5.56 -1.80
CA ARG A 159 -25.29 -5.71 -0.37
C ARG A 159 -26.71 -5.40 0.01
#